data_e82876cce7b5d0246d85317a64ef0b84
#
_entry.id   e82876cce7b5d0246d85317a64ef0b84
#
_cell.length_a   1.000
_cell.length_b   1.000
_cell.length_c   1.000
_cell.angle_alpha   90.00
_cell.angle_beta   90.00
_cell.angle_gamma   90.00
#
_symmetry.space_group_name_H-M   'P 1'
#
loop_
_entity.id
_entity.type
_entity.pdbx_description
1 polymer ?
#
loop_
_entity_poly.entity_id
_entity_poly.type
_entity_poly.pdbx_seq_one_letter_code
_entity_poly.pdbx_strand_id
1 'polypeptide(L)'
;MSVNKKREGEIMSNISIQHKIDIACSIAGITKTELGKRLGMSQSGFSQRLKTGKFSDEDFQKIANALGCKYFSGFEFPDGRKVD
;
A
#
# COMPACT_ATOMS: atom_id res chain seq x y z
N MET A 1 -22.76 17.20 0.95
CA MET A 1 -22.31 16.79 1.54
C MET A 1 -20.96 16.46 1.94
N SER A 2 -20.44 17.31 2.68
CA SER A 2 -19.13 17.11 3.18
C SER A 2 -19.06 15.84 4.00
N VAL A 3 -20.19 15.43 4.49
CA VAL A 3 -20.24 14.21 5.23
C VAL A 3 -19.83 13.02 4.38
N ASN A 4 -20.30 13.00 3.15
CA ASN A 4 -19.91 11.92 2.28
C ASN A 4 -18.45 11.91 1.99
N LYS A 5 -17.89 13.09 1.74
CA LYS A 5 -16.52 13.18 1.48
C LYS A 5 -15.69 12.75 2.66
N LYS A 6 -16.10 13.18 3.82
CA LYS A 6 -15.46 12.78 5.03
C LYS A 6 -15.56 11.29 5.25
N ARG A 7 -16.74 10.74 4.94
CA ARG A 7 -16.94 9.32 5.11
C ARG A 7 -16.07 8.52 4.15
N GLU A 8 -15.87 9.02 2.96
CA GLU A 8 -14.98 8.37 2.02
C GLU A 8 -13.57 8.33 2.55
N GLY A 9 -13.12 9.40 3.15
CA GLY A 9 -11.81 9.43 3.75
C GLY A 9 -11.71 8.44 4.89
N GLU A 10 -12.75 8.34 5.70
CA GLU A 10 -12.77 7.39 6.79
C GLU A 10 -12.73 5.98 6.28
N ILE A 11 -13.47 5.69 5.21
CA ILE A 11 -13.46 4.37 4.63
C ILE A 11 -12.08 4.01 4.14
N MET A 12 -11.41 4.95 3.48
CA MET A 12 -10.06 4.70 3.00
C MET A 12 -9.10 4.42 4.14
N SER A 13 -9.21 5.14 5.24
CA SER A 13 -8.30 4.94 6.35
C SER A 13 -8.60 3.65 7.10
N ASN A 14 -9.78 3.07 6.90
CA ASN A 14 -10.16 1.83 7.57
C ASN A 14 -9.98 0.59 6.70
N ILE A 15 -9.54 0.75 5.46
CA ILE A 15 -9.36 -0.40 4.60
C ILE A 15 -8.12 -1.16 5.04
N SER A 16 -8.08 -2.43 4.66
CA SER A 16 -7.01 -3.31 5.05
C SER A 16 -5.69 -2.89 4.41
N ILE A 17 -4.59 -3.35 4.97
CA ILE A 17 -3.27 -3.14 4.43
C ILE A 17 -3.20 -3.69 3.01
N GLN A 18 -3.81 -4.85 2.79
CA GLN A 18 -3.84 -5.47 1.45
C GLN A 18 -4.45 -4.51 0.44
N HIS A 19 -5.55 -3.88 0.80
CA HIS A 19 -6.24 -2.97 -0.11
C HIS A 19 -5.41 -1.72 -0.37
N LYS A 20 -4.77 -1.19 0.66
CA LYS A 20 -3.89 -0.03 0.49
C LYS A 20 -2.73 -0.33 -0.45
N ILE A 21 -2.15 -1.51 -0.31
CA ILE A 21 -1.05 -1.91 -1.18
C ILE A 21 -1.55 -2.11 -2.60
N ASP A 22 -2.76 -2.65 -2.77
CA ASP A 22 -3.38 -2.78 -4.10
C ASP A 22 -3.48 -1.43 -4.78
N ILE A 23 -3.99 -0.43 -4.06
CA ILE A 23 -4.16 0.91 -4.61
C ILE A 23 -2.80 1.50 -4.96
N ALA A 24 -1.84 1.37 -4.07
CA ALA A 24 -0.51 1.91 -4.30
C ALA A 24 0.16 1.26 -5.50
N CYS A 25 0.01 -0.05 -5.64
CA CYS A 25 0.55 -0.76 -6.81
C CYS A 25 -0.11 -0.26 -8.09
N SER A 26 -1.40 -0.03 -8.04
CA SER A 26 -2.14 0.47 -9.19
C SER A 26 -1.63 1.83 -9.62
N ILE A 27 -1.39 2.72 -8.66
CA ILE A 27 -0.86 4.05 -8.95
C ILE A 27 0.54 3.95 -9.54
N ALA A 28 1.36 3.06 -9.00
CA ALA A 28 2.75 2.91 -9.46
C ALA A 28 2.85 2.14 -10.77
N GLY A 29 1.79 1.46 -11.20
CA GLY A 29 1.84 0.64 -12.40
C GLY A 29 2.64 -0.63 -12.21
N ILE A 30 2.70 -1.14 -11.00
CA ILE A 30 3.47 -2.33 -10.65
C ILE A 30 2.51 -3.38 -10.11
N THR A 31 2.61 -4.62 -10.60
CA THR A 31 1.76 -5.68 -10.09
C THR A 31 2.22 -6.13 -8.71
N LYS A 32 1.32 -6.76 -7.96
CA LYS A 32 1.69 -7.31 -6.65
C LYS A 32 2.75 -8.39 -6.80
N THR A 33 2.70 -9.16 -7.86
CA THR A 33 3.71 -10.18 -8.13
C THR A 33 5.09 -9.55 -8.28
N GLU A 34 5.15 -8.46 -9.05
CA GLU A 34 6.41 -7.75 -9.23
C GLU A 34 6.87 -7.14 -7.92
N LEU A 35 5.95 -6.58 -7.15
CA LEU A 35 6.30 -6.00 -5.86
C LEU A 35 6.91 -7.06 -4.93
N GLY A 36 6.29 -8.23 -4.85
CA GLY A 36 6.83 -9.31 -4.04
C GLY A 36 8.24 -9.69 -4.45
N LYS A 37 8.50 -9.72 -5.75
CA LYS A 37 9.85 -10.00 -6.26
C LYS A 37 10.83 -8.95 -5.81
N ARG A 38 10.45 -7.68 -5.90
CA ARG A 38 11.33 -6.58 -5.50
C ARG A 38 11.64 -6.62 -4.01
N LEU A 39 10.72 -7.16 -3.22
CA LEU A 39 10.93 -7.32 -1.79
C LEU A 39 11.72 -8.59 -1.44
N GLY A 40 12.02 -9.43 -2.43
CA GLY A 40 12.73 -10.66 -2.19
C GLY A 40 11.90 -11.73 -1.52
N MET A 41 10.59 -11.65 -1.64
CA MET A 41 9.68 -12.60 -1.03
C MET A 41 9.14 -13.58 -2.05
N SER A 42 8.85 -14.80 -1.60
CA SER A 42 8.13 -15.75 -2.43
C SER A 42 6.70 -15.25 -2.60
N GLN A 43 6.05 -15.66 -3.68
CA GLN A 43 4.70 -15.21 -3.95
C GLN A 43 3.73 -15.64 -2.84
N SER A 44 3.86 -16.88 -2.38
CA SER A 44 2.97 -17.34 -1.32
C SER A 44 3.25 -16.63 0.00
N GLY A 45 4.51 -16.36 0.31
CA GLY A 45 4.87 -15.61 1.51
C GLY A 45 4.33 -14.21 1.50
N PHE A 46 4.44 -13.54 0.35
CA PHE A 46 3.92 -12.19 0.21
C PHE A 46 2.39 -12.18 0.33
N SER A 47 1.71 -13.13 -0.33
CA SER A 47 0.26 -13.24 -0.24
C SER A 47 -0.19 -13.44 1.19
N GLN A 48 0.53 -14.26 1.94
CA GLN A 48 0.21 -14.52 3.33
C GLN A 48 0.31 -13.24 4.16
N ARG A 49 1.37 -12.47 3.95
CA ARG A 49 1.55 -11.21 4.66
C ARG A 49 0.48 -10.19 4.29
N LEU A 50 0.07 -10.16 3.03
CA LEU A 50 -1.01 -9.28 2.60
C LEU A 50 -2.30 -9.63 3.33
N LYS A 51 -2.60 -10.91 3.46
CA LYS A 51 -3.83 -11.34 4.13
C LYS A 51 -3.84 -11.00 5.60
N THR A 52 -2.72 -11.17 6.28
CA THR A 52 -2.64 -10.93 7.71
C THR A 52 -2.31 -9.49 8.05
N GLY A 53 -1.80 -8.74 7.09
CA GLY A 53 -1.39 -7.35 7.32
C GLY A 53 -0.16 -7.24 8.19
N LYS A 54 0.60 -8.32 8.34
CA LYS A 54 1.75 -8.32 9.24
C LYS A 54 2.99 -7.87 8.53
N PHE A 55 3.18 -6.56 8.47
CA PHE A 55 4.37 -5.94 7.93
C PHE A 55 4.98 -5.07 9.03
N SER A 56 6.30 -5.08 9.12
CA SER A 56 7.01 -4.18 10.01
C SER A 56 7.16 -2.82 9.34
N ASP A 57 7.56 -1.81 10.12
CA ASP A 57 7.82 -0.48 9.56
C ASP A 57 8.90 -0.58 8.49
N GLU A 58 9.89 -1.42 8.71
CA GLU A 58 10.96 -1.60 7.73
C GLU A 58 10.40 -2.19 6.44
N ASP A 59 9.47 -3.13 6.56
CA ASP A 59 8.82 -3.71 5.39
C ASP A 59 8.05 -2.64 4.62
N PHE A 60 7.33 -1.76 5.31
CA PHE A 60 6.59 -0.70 4.66
C PHE A 60 7.52 0.26 3.94
N GLN A 61 8.68 0.54 4.52
CA GLN A 61 9.68 1.39 3.85
C GLN A 61 10.17 0.73 2.57
N LYS A 62 10.39 -0.58 2.60
CA LYS A 62 10.82 -1.30 1.41
C LYS A 62 9.74 -1.29 0.35
N ILE A 63 8.48 -1.44 0.75
CA ILE A 63 7.37 -1.37 -0.18
C ILE A 63 7.32 0.01 -0.83
N ALA A 64 7.43 1.06 -0.03
CA ALA A 64 7.39 2.42 -0.54
C ALA A 64 8.52 2.66 -1.53
N ASN A 65 9.74 2.21 -1.20
CA ASN A 65 10.87 2.36 -2.08
C ASN A 65 10.64 1.64 -3.40
N ALA A 66 10.10 0.43 -3.35
CA ALA A 66 9.85 -0.37 -4.55
C ALA A 66 8.80 0.29 -5.45
N LEU A 67 7.85 0.99 -4.85
CA LEU A 67 6.76 1.65 -5.58
C LEU A 67 7.09 3.09 -5.96
N GLY A 68 8.23 3.61 -5.52
CA GLY A 68 8.63 4.99 -5.82
C GLY A 68 7.81 6.01 -5.07
N CYS A 69 7.38 5.69 -3.85
CA CYS A 69 6.59 6.60 -3.04
C CYS A 69 7.22 6.72 -1.65
N LYS A 70 6.63 7.56 -0.83
CA LYS A 70 7.03 7.71 0.55
C LYS A 70 6.01 7.05 1.45
N TYR A 71 6.50 6.44 2.51
CA TYR A 71 5.62 5.87 3.52
C TYR A 71 5.56 6.80 4.72
N PHE A 72 4.36 7.03 5.21
CA PHE A 72 4.16 7.73 6.49
C PHE A 72 3.24 6.87 7.34
N SER A 73 1.96 7.04 7.33
CA SER A 73 1.00 6.06 7.81
C SER A 73 0.24 5.51 6.64
N GLY A 74 0.71 5.80 5.45
CA GLY A 74 0.22 5.35 4.18
C GLY A 74 1.33 5.56 3.17
N PHE A 75 0.98 5.84 1.92
CA PHE A 75 1.96 6.04 0.85
C PHE A 75 1.67 7.35 0.13
N GLU A 76 2.71 8.14 -0.07
CA GLU A 76 2.58 9.41 -0.79
C GLU A 76 3.44 9.34 -2.05
N PHE A 77 2.83 9.59 -3.19
CA PHE A 77 3.52 9.57 -4.47
C PHE A 77 3.99 10.97 -4.87
N PRO A 78 5.02 11.06 -5.74
CA PRO A 78 5.59 12.36 -6.08
C PRO A 78 4.61 13.34 -6.71
N ASP A 79 3.56 12.83 -7.37
CA ASP A 79 2.57 13.69 -8.00
C ASP A 79 1.52 14.20 -7.01
N GLY A 80 1.67 13.89 -5.73
CA GLY A 80 0.78 14.37 -4.69
C GLY A 80 -0.32 13.42 -4.31
N ARG A 81 -0.49 12.31 -5.03
CA ARG A 81 -1.51 11.33 -4.67
C ARG A 81 -1.10 10.59 -3.41
N LYS A 82 -2.07 10.31 -2.56
CA LYS A 82 -1.82 9.64 -1.29
C LYS A 82 -2.75 8.45 -1.09
N VAL A 83 -2.22 7.42 -0.46
CA VAL A 83 -3.01 6.25 -0.05
C VAL A 83 -2.82 6.14 1.44
N ASP A 84 -3.78 6.56 2.21
CA ASP A 84 -3.75 6.46 3.66
C ASP A 84 -5.01 5.80 4.18
#